data_5cf8fbe8231aab72558fde0eed2614e5
#
_entry.id   5cf8fbe8231aab72558fde0eed2614e5
#
_cell.length_a   1.000
_cell.length_b   1.000
_cell.length_c   1.000
_cell.angle_alpha   90.00
_cell.angle_beta   90.00
_cell.angle_gamma   90.00
#
_symmetry.space_group_name_H-M   'P 1'
#
loop_
_entity.id
_entity.type
_entity.pdbx_description
1 polymer ?
#
loop_
_entity_poly.entity_id
_entity_poly.type
_entity_poly.pdbx_seq_one_letter_code
_entity_poly.pdbx_strand_id
1 'polypeptide(L)'
;MSTENHMKLSKRFGLNLRPFKKVTPKQQKIMQKVQKQQALKKKSNFGVQLEIKKSVAFLYGGLRAKYLTTLFQKSFQRKGSVSQNMVSFLEKRLDTVLVKNHFAGSFAHARQLISHQKVKVNGVLIQVPSFQLYPGDVISLDDEAQ
;
A
#
# COMPACT_ATOMS: atom_id res chain seq x y z
N MET A 1 12.33 -1.30 -0.54
CA MET A 1 12.23 -2.10 0.69
C MET A 1 12.56 -3.54 0.37
N SER A 2 13.51 -4.14 1.07
CA SER A 2 13.92 -5.54 0.88
C SER A 2 12.76 -6.50 1.14
N THR A 3 12.73 -7.61 0.40
CA THR A 3 11.74 -8.71 0.56
C THR A 3 11.70 -9.26 1.98
N GLU A 4 12.84 -9.22 2.68
CA GLU A 4 12.99 -9.64 4.07
C GLU A 4 12.22 -8.76 5.05
N ASN A 5 12.19 -7.45 4.84
CA ASN A 5 11.41 -6.52 5.66
C ASN A 5 9.90 -6.76 5.56
N HIS A 6 9.38 -7.09 4.37
CA HIS A 6 7.97 -7.42 4.21
C HIS A 6 7.56 -8.66 4.98
N MET A 7 8.41 -9.69 5.03
CA MET A 7 8.14 -10.92 5.79
C MET A 7 8.16 -10.68 7.31
N LYS A 8 9.13 -9.89 7.80
CA LYS A 8 9.20 -9.51 9.22
C LYS A 8 7.96 -8.72 9.65
N LEU A 9 7.48 -7.82 8.80
CA LEU A 9 6.31 -6.99 9.05
C LEU A 9 5.00 -7.78 8.94
N SER A 10 4.87 -8.67 7.95
CA SER A 10 3.74 -9.59 7.85
C SER A 10 3.61 -10.45 9.11
N LYS A 11 4.74 -10.96 9.63
CA LYS A 11 4.77 -11.69 10.91
C LYS A 11 4.37 -10.78 12.09
N ARG A 12 4.85 -9.53 12.13
CA ARG A 12 4.57 -8.60 13.22
C ARG A 12 3.10 -8.20 13.31
N PHE A 13 2.44 -7.97 12.17
CA PHE A 13 1.03 -7.55 12.12
C PHE A 13 0.06 -8.71 11.98
N GLY A 14 0.53 -9.92 11.73
CA GLY A 14 -0.32 -11.06 11.43
C GLY A 14 -1.12 -10.92 10.12
N LEU A 15 -0.70 -10.00 9.24
CA LEU A 15 -1.38 -9.69 7.99
C LEU A 15 -0.53 -10.09 6.79
N ASN A 16 -1.16 -10.62 5.74
CA ASN A 16 -0.48 -10.83 4.48
C ASN A 16 -0.31 -9.49 3.75
N LEU A 17 0.91 -8.96 3.75
CA LEU A 17 1.25 -7.69 3.09
C LEU A 17 1.63 -7.88 1.61
N ARG A 18 1.51 -9.08 1.08
CA ARG A 18 1.73 -9.41 -0.33
C ARG A 18 0.44 -9.92 -0.93
N PRO A 19 -0.38 -9.07 -1.54
CA PRO A 19 -1.73 -9.44 -1.99
C PRO A 19 -1.73 -10.58 -3.03
N PHE A 20 -0.67 -10.70 -3.84
CA PHE A 20 -0.62 -11.67 -4.95
C PHE A 20 0.27 -12.89 -4.69
N LYS A 21 0.96 -12.96 -3.56
CA LYS A 21 1.79 -14.12 -3.22
C LYS A 21 1.04 -15.06 -2.27
N LYS A 22 0.85 -16.32 -2.67
CA LYS A 22 0.26 -17.34 -1.80
C LYS A 22 1.10 -17.50 -0.53
N VAL A 23 0.42 -17.50 0.60
CA VAL A 23 1.05 -17.68 1.93
C VAL A 23 1.24 -19.18 2.14
N THR A 24 2.45 -19.60 2.51
CA THR A 24 2.71 -21.01 2.82
C THR A 24 2.00 -21.42 4.11
N PRO A 25 1.63 -22.72 4.29
CA PRO A 25 0.97 -23.20 5.50
C PRO A 25 1.77 -22.89 6.78
N LYS A 26 3.10 -22.92 6.71
CA LYS A 26 4.00 -22.54 7.82
C LYS A 26 3.85 -21.07 8.18
N GLN A 27 3.76 -20.20 7.18
CA GLN A 27 3.56 -18.75 7.39
C GLN A 27 2.18 -18.46 7.98
N GLN A 28 1.13 -19.14 7.52
CA GLN A 28 -0.23 -19.02 8.07
C GLN A 28 -0.27 -19.36 9.57
N LYS A 29 0.34 -20.47 9.98
CA LYS A 29 0.42 -20.86 11.40
C LYS A 29 1.12 -19.79 12.25
N ILE A 30 2.23 -19.20 11.73
CA ILE A 30 2.94 -18.13 12.42
C ILE A 30 2.06 -16.87 12.55
N MET A 31 1.35 -16.48 11.49
CA MET A 31 0.46 -15.33 11.51
C MET A 31 -0.69 -15.50 12.51
N GLN A 32 -1.33 -16.68 12.52
CA GLN A 32 -2.40 -17.00 13.48
C GLN A 32 -1.90 -16.96 14.93
N LYS A 33 -0.69 -17.49 15.20
CA LYS A 33 -0.08 -17.43 16.53
C LYS A 33 0.16 -15.98 16.98
N VAL A 34 0.67 -15.13 16.09
CA VAL A 34 0.90 -13.71 16.36
C VAL A 34 -0.41 -12.98 16.62
N GLN A 35 -1.46 -13.23 15.82
CA GLN A 35 -2.78 -12.62 16.02
C GLN A 35 -3.37 -13.00 17.39
N LYS A 36 -3.29 -14.27 17.77
CA LYS A 36 -3.73 -14.73 19.11
C LYS A 36 -2.96 -14.04 20.24
N GLN A 37 -1.65 -13.93 20.12
CA GLN A 37 -0.82 -13.25 21.13
C GLN A 37 -1.10 -11.74 21.21
N GLN A 38 -1.41 -11.09 20.09
CA GLN A 38 -1.77 -9.66 20.07
C GLN A 38 -3.13 -9.40 20.69
N ALA A 39 -4.10 -10.30 20.49
CA ALA A 39 -5.43 -10.21 21.12
C ALA A 39 -5.37 -10.30 22.66
N LEU A 40 -4.39 -11.03 23.21
CA LEU A 40 -4.20 -11.17 24.66
C LEU A 40 -3.50 -9.97 25.31
N LYS A 41 -2.81 -9.12 24.54
CA LYS A 41 -2.11 -7.95 25.08
C LYS A 41 -3.05 -6.75 25.18
N LYS A 42 -3.33 -6.28 26.41
CA LYS A 42 -4.00 -4.99 26.61
C LYS A 42 -3.11 -3.88 26.05
N LYS A 43 -3.60 -3.18 25.04
CA LYS A 43 -2.91 -2.03 24.41
C LYS A 43 -3.61 -0.75 24.86
N SER A 44 -2.84 0.32 25.06
CA SER A 44 -3.41 1.65 25.22
C SER A 44 -4.09 2.12 23.91
N ASN A 45 -5.07 3.02 24.00
CA ASN A 45 -5.75 3.57 22.82
C ASN A 45 -4.75 4.18 21.82
N PHE A 46 -3.71 4.88 22.30
CA PHE A 46 -2.64 5.39 21.46
C PHE A 46 -1.87 4.27 20.76
N GLY A 47 -1.55 3.18 21.46
CA GLY A 47 -0.88 2.01 20.88
C GLY A 47 -1.67 1.37 19.76
N VAL A 48 -2.99 1.26 19.92
CA VAL A 48 -3.91 0.74 18.90
C VAL A 48 -3.93 1.66 17.67
N GLN A 49 -4.08 2.97 17.86
CA GLN A 49 -4.07 3.94 16.77
C GLN A 49 -2.75 3.95 15.98
N LEU A 50 -1.62 3.86 16.69
CA LEU A 50 -0.30 3.78 16.06
C LEU A 50 -0.15 2.51 15.23
N GLU A 51 -0.67 1.38 15.72
CA GLU A 51 -0.61 0.11 15.02
C GLU A 51 -1.48 0.11 13.76
N ILE A 52 -2.68 0.68 13.83
CA ILE A 52 -3.57 0.88 12.67
C ILE A 52 -2.86 1.74 11.61
N LYS A 53 -2.28 2.88 11.99
CA LYS A 53 -1.51 3.74 11.06
C LYS A 53 -0.37 2.97 10.40
N LYS A 54 0.39 2.20 11.15
CA LYS A 54 1.48 1.37 10.62
C LYS A 54 0.95 0.28 9.69
N SER A 55 -0.13 -0.40 10.04
CA SER A 55 -0.75 -1.43 9.20
C SER A 55 -1.20 -0.86 7.85
N VAL A 56 -1.90 0.27 7.84
CA VAL A 56 -2.31 0.98 6.61
C VAL A 56 -1.08 1.37 5.79
N ALA A 57 -0.06 1.96 6.42
CA ALA A 57 1.18 2.33 5.72
C ALA A 57 1.80 1.13 4.99
N PHE A 58 1.80 -0.05 5.62
CA PHE A 58 2.38 -1.25 5.04
C PHE A 58 1.52 -1.90 3.97
N LEU A 59 0.20 -1.91 4.12
CA LEU A 59 -0.73 -2.41 3.10
C LEU A 59 -0.55 -1.70 1.76
N TYR A 60 -0.23 -0.42 1.80
CA TYR A 60 0.04 0.39 0.59
C TYR A 60 1.55 0.54 0.30
N GLY A 61 2.34 -0.49 0.61
CA GLY A 61 3.75 -0.58 0.22
C GLY A 61 4.71 0.30 1.03
N GLY A 62 4.44 0.53 2.32
CA GLY A 62 5.34 1.23 3.22
C GLY A 62 5.33 2.74 3.03
N LEU A 63 4.16 3.35 3.11
CA LEU A 63 4.00 4.81 3.03
C LEU A 63 4.67 5.51 4.21
N ARG A 64 5.24 6.68 3.96
CA ARG A 64 5.83 7.52 5.02
C ARG A 64 4.73 8.08 5.93
N ALA A 65 4.99 8.13 7.24
CA ALA A 65 4.05 8.64 8.23
C ALA A 65 3.60 10.09 7.93
N LYS A 66 4.53 10.95 7.49
CA LYS A 66 4.24 12.34 7.08
C LYS A 66 3.19 12.39 5.94
N TYR A 67 3.32 11.52 4.95
CA TYR A 67 2.38 11.44 3.84
C TYR A 67 0.97 11.03 4.32
N LEU A 68 0.87 10.04 5.22
CA LEU A 68 -0.41 9.64 5.81
C LEU A 68 -1.06 10.78 6.61
N THR A 69 -0.28 11.55 7.35
CA THR A 69 -0.79 12.74 8.07
C THR A 69 -1.36 13.78 7.09
N THR A 70 -0.65 14.06 6.00
CA THR A 70 -1.14 14.99 4.96
C THR A 70 -2.41 14.46 4.29
N LEU A 71 -2.48 13.15 4.01
CA LEU A 71 -3.70 12.54 3.46
C LEU A 71 -4.88 12.64 4.43
N PHE A 72 -4.64 12.42 5.70
CA PHE A 72 -5.66 12.55 6.73
C PHE A 72 -6.22 13.99 6.78
N GLN A 73 -5.35 15.01 6.78
CA GLN A 73 -5.76 16.40 6.71
C GLN A 73 -6.61 16.71 5.47
N LYS A 74 -6.17 16.27 4.28
CA LYS A 74 -6.93 16.40 3.03
C LYS A 74 -8.28 15.69 3.09
N SER A 75 -8.35 14.53 3.75
CA SER A 75 -9.58 13.76 3.90
C SER A 75 -10.60 14.47 4.80
N PHE A 76 -10.13 15.21 5.79
CA PHE A 76 -10.98 16.05 6.65
C PHE A 76 -11.60 17.24 5.92
N GLN A 77 -10.85 17.84 4.99
CA GLN A 77 -11.32 18.99 4.22
C GLN A 77 -12.39 18.62 3.18
N ARG A 78 -12.49 17.33 2.85
CA ARG A 78 -13.45 16.85 1.86
C ARG A 78 -14.78 16.48 2.52
N LYS A 79 -15.91 16.83 1.90
CA LYS A 79 -17.24 16.41 2.35
C LYS A 79 -17.37 14.89 2.39
N GLY A 80 -18.05 14.36 3.40
CA GLY A 80 -18.31 12.93 3.57
C GLY A 80 -17.49 12.28 4.68
N SER A 81 -17.45 10.95 4.71
CA SER A 81 -16.69 10.19 5.71
C SER A 81 -15.19 10.31 5.49
N VAL A 82 -14.46 10.73 6.52
CA VAL A 82 -12.99 10.88 6.49
C VAL A 82 -12.31 9.55 6.12
N SER A 83 -12.81 8.44 6.64
CA SER A 83 -12.27 7.10 6.35
C SER A 83 -12.42 6.74 4.88
N GLN A 84 -13.60 6.96 4.29
CA GLN A 84 -13.86 6.70 2.87
C GLN A 84 -13.03 7.60 1.97
N ASN A 85 -12.92 8.89 2.31
CA ASN A 85 -12.08 9.83 1.59
C ASN A 85 -10.61 9.40 1.61
N MET A 86 -10.10 8.97 2.77
CA MET A 86 -8.72 8.49 2.91
C MET A 86 -8.46 7.24 2.06
N VAL A 87 -9.35 6.26 2.10
CA VAL A 87 -9.26 5.07 1.26
C VAL A 87 -9.29 5.46 -0.21
N SER A 88 -10.22 6.33 -0.63
CA SER A 88 -10.31 6.83 -2.01
C SER A 88 -8.98 7.47 -2.48
N PHE A 89 -8.32 8.28 -1.65
CA PHE A 89 -7.02 8.86 -2.00
C PHE A 89 -5.92 7.81 -2.13
N LEU A 90 -5.91 6.78 -1.28
CA LEU A 90 -4.93 5.71 -1.33
C LEU A 90 -5.14 4.80 -2.56
N GLU A 91 -6.40 4.54 -2.91
CA GLU A 91 -6.78 3.71 -4.05
C GLU A 91 -6.50 4.35 -5.41
N LYS A 92 -6.58 5.68 -5.49
CA LYS A 92 -6.33 6.46 -6.71
C LYS A 92 -4.85 6.67 -7.01
N ARG A 93 -3.95 6.23 -6.15
CA ARG A 93 -2.50 6.36 -6.40
C ARG A 93 -2.07 5.48 -7.56
N LEU A 94 -1.18 6.00 -8.40
CA LEU A 94 -0.67 5.29 -9.56
C LEU A 94 0.00 3.96 -9.18
N ASP A 95 0.84 3.94 -8.12
CA ASP A 95 1.46 2.71 -7.64
C ASP A 95 0.43 1.67 -7.15
N THR A 96 -0.67 2.10 -6.52
CA THR A 96 -1.75 1.22 -6.07
C THR A 96 -2.51 0.63 -7.26
N VAL A 97 -2.85 1.45 -8.23
CA VAL A 97 -3.60 1.03 -9.43
C VAL A 97 -2.79 0.02 -10.26
N LEU A 98 -1.48 0.25 -10.46
CA LEU A 98 -0.61 -0.69 -11.16
C LEU A 98 -0.54 -2.05 -10.47
N VAL A 99 -0.48 -2.08 -9.14
CA VAL A 99 -0.48 -3.34 -8.38
C VAL A 99 -1.83 -4.04 -8.43
N LYS A 100 -2.94 -3.32 -8.32
CA LYS A 100 -4.29 -3.89 -8.34
C LYS A 100 -4.68 -4.45 -9.72
N ASN A 101 -4.25 -3.79 -10.77
CA ASN A 101 -4.51 -4.24 -12.14
C ASN A 101 -3.46 -5.23 -12.66
N HIS A 102 -2.61 -5.76 -11.78
CA HIS A 102 -1.59 -6.78 -12.11
C HIS A 102 -0.50 -6.35 -13.09
N PHE A 103 -0.36 -5.05 -13.37
CA PHE A 103 0.79 -4.52 -14.13
C PHE A 103 2.10 -4.66 -13.36
N ALA A 104 2.03 -4.72 -12.04
CA ALA A 104 3.19 -4.95 -11.18
C ALA A 104 2.88 -5.98 -10.10
N GLY A 105 3.79 -6.91 -9.85
CA GLY A 105 3.64 -7.95 -8.83
C GLY A 105 3.82 -7.46 -7.39
N SER A 106 4.25 -6.21 -7.18
CA SER A 106 4.41 -5.60 -5.86
C SER A 106 4.49 -4.07 -5.95
N PHE A 107 4.24 -3.38 -4.82
CA PHE A 107 4.42 -1.93 -4.74
C PHE A 107 5.84 -1.46 -5.03
N ALA A 108 6.86 -2.25 -4.68
CA ALA A 108 8.25 -1.94 -5.00
C ALA A 108 8.49 -1.99 -6.50
N HIS A 109 7.97 -3.01 -7.18
CA HIS A 109 8.03 -3.15 -8.63
C HIS A 109 7.27 -2.03 -9.34
N ALA A 110 6.04 -1.71 -8.89
CA ALA A 110 5.28 -0.59 -9.45
C ALA A 110 6.05 0.73 -9.36
N ARG A 111 6.64 1.03 -8.21
CA ARG A 111 7.45 2.24 -8.02
C ARG A 111 8.72 2.25 -8.86
N GLN A 112 9.32 1.09 -9.08
CA GLN A 112 10.45 0.94 -9.99
C GLN A 112 10.05 1.26 -11.43
N LEU A 113 8.95 0.69 -11.93
CA LEU A 113 8.43 0.99 -13.27
C LEU A 113 8.16 2.49 -13.45
N ILE A 114 7.55 3.13 -12.46
CA ILE A 114 7.24 4.57 -12.50
C ILE A 114 8.55 5.40 -12.51
N SER A 115 9.48 5.11 -11.60
CA SER A 115 10.75 5.86 -11.50
C SER A 115 11.65 5.66 -12.71
N HIS A 116 11.55 4.51 -13.38
CA HIS A 116 12.26 4.22 -14.63
C HIS A 116 11.52 4.70 -15.90
N GLN A 117 10.48 5.56 -15.71
CA GLN A 117 9.76 6.19 -16.83
C GLN A 117 9.07 5.20 -17.80
N LYS A 118 8.74 3.99 -17.32
CA LYS A 118 8.05 2.97 -18.11
C LYS A 118 6.53 3.08 -18.08
N VAL A 119 5.99 4.09 -17.41
CA VAL A 119 4.54 4.27 -17.23
C VAL A 119 4.09 5.60 -17.80
N LYS A 120 3.13 5.54 -18.72
CA LYS A 120 2.45 6.71 -19.28
C LYS A 120 1.01 6.74 -18.79
N VAL A 121 0.52 7.93 -18.49
CA VAL A 121 -0.89 8.20 -18.20
C VAL A 121 -1.40 9.20 -19.22
N ASN A 122 -2.43 8.84 -19.98
CA ASN A 122 -2.94 9.64 -21.09
C ASN A 122 -1.83 10.06 -22.09
N GLY A 123 -0.88 9.17 -22.35
CA GLY A 123 0.25 9.41 -23.25
C GLY A 123 1.41 10.21 -22.63
N VAL A 124 1.29 10.70 -21.40
CA VAL A 124 2.34 11.48 -20.71
C VAL A 124 3.11 10.61 -19.74
N LEU A 125 4.44 10.66 -19.76
CA LEU A 125 5.31 9.95 -18.82
C LEU A 125 5.16 10.50 -17.40
N ILE A 126 4.88 9.63 -16.46
CA ILE A 126 4.73 9.96 -15.05
C ILE A 126 5.83 9.32 -14.23
N GLN A 127 6.54 10.13 -13.43
CA GLN A 127 7.66 9.68 -12.57
C GLN A 127 7.28 9.63 -11.08
N VAL A 128 6.08 10.09 -10.71
CA VAL A 128 5.65 10.23 -9.33
C VAL A 128 4.69 9.11 -8.93
N PRO A 129 5.08 8.17 -8.05
CA PRO A 129 4.21 7.06 -7.62
C PRO A 129 2.92 7.48 -6.92
N SER A 130 2.93 8.67 -6.30
CA SER A 130 1.77 9.24 -5.61
C SER A 130 0.83 10.02 -6.52
N PHE A 131 1.04 10.00 -7.83
CA PHE A 131 0.15 10.62 -8.82
C PHE A 131 -1.26 10.09 -8.64
N GLN A 132 -2.25 10.99 -8.65
CA GLN A 132 -3.66 10.63 -8.44
C GLN A 132 -4.33 10.43 -9.79
N LEU A 133 -4.89 9.25 -9.97
CA LEU A 133 -5.65 8.88 -11.16
C LEU A 133 -7.13 9.20 -10.98
N TYR A 134 -7.78 9.50 -12.09
CA TYR A 134 -9.21 9.73 -12.15
C TYR A 134 -9.89 8.66 -13.04
N PRO A 135 -11.18 8.41 -12.84
CA PRO A 135 -11.93 7.53 -13.74
C PRO A 135 -11.86 8.06 -15.17
N GLY A 136 -11.46 7.20 -16.11
CA GLY A 136 -11.26 7.54 -17.52
C GLY A 136 -9.79 7.74 -17.92
N ASP A 137 -8.87 7.84 -16.96
CA ASP A 137 -7.44 7.88 -17.29
C ASP A 137 -6.95 6.56 -17.90
N VAL A 138 -6.22 6.65 -19.00
CA VAL A 138 -5.64 5.51 -19.70
C VAL A 138 -4.17 5.33 -19.27
N ILE A 139 -3.84 4.15 -18.79
CA ILE A 139 -2.49 3.79 -18.39
C ILE A 139 -1.88 2.89 -19.46
N SER A 140 -0.70 3.22 -19.96
CA SER A 140 0.10 2.39 -20.85
C SER A 140 1.49 2.15 -20.26
N LEU A 141 2.02 0.95 -20.49
CA LEU A 141 3.41 0.62 -20.19
C LEU A 141 4.22 0.72 -21.50
N ASP A 142 5.38 1.34 -21.43
CA ASP A 142 6.35 1.26 -22.51
C ASP A 142 7.11 -0.07 -22.37
N ASP A 143 6.85 -1.00 -23.27
CA ASP A 143 7.53 -2.30 -23.36
C ASP A 143 8.92 -2.19 -24.02
N GLU A 144 9.37 -1.00 -24.41
CA GLU A 144 10.69 -0.79 -24.98
C GLU A 144 11.79 -0.78 -23.92
N ALA A 145 11.97 -1.92 -23.24
CA ALA A 145 13.22 -2.24 -22.54
C ALA A 145 13.23 -3.73 -22.13
N GLN A 146 13.40 -4.60 -23.10
CA GLN A 146 14.08 -5.86 -22.86
C GLN A 146 15.58 -5.65 -22.92
#